data_8ca850b621c681d6933399650fcf2251
#
_entry.id   8ca850b621c681d6933399650fcf2251
#
_cell.length_a   1.000
_cell.length_b   1.000
_cell.length_c   1.000
_cell.angle_alpha   90.00
_cell.angle_beta   90.00
_cell.angle_gamma   90.00
#
_symmetry.space_group_name_H-M   'P 1'
#
loop_
_entity.id
_entity.type
_entity.pdbx_description
1 polymer ?
#
loop_
_entity_poly.entity_id
_entity_poly.type
_entity_poly.pdbx_seq_one_letter_code
_entity_poly.pdbx_strand_id
1 'polypeptide(L)'
;MPKIPTFQTEARPTAEVGAAYGGVQVPLSTGLGTVSSALTEFFVQEKKKEAAVKTLDYKNQYWNDSEDGTQGLFSLKNKYENNPNTTDAINGLQQDAKNYEQYLSNKLANESIYLKQSVLSEFKADVNRISLTVQEKSQDALDKKQGMLADNIISTEMGVLQDNPALLPTSKIKLEKALEDLFPNNQIKKQQYLEKGFETFDKFVATKENEQNPITSVSNLKNPNIYPNLNADTRMQLIKQAETNAFTIKSQTLLQTIPLDGITNEQDLYSLKKQAQTGNFNGDKKLQDIYNSFTDLEKAKFQNNLDTRVKDIRTDLSLARTSETTRITNEAIKKTDERVKAVLDQSTTNKQIESDNNLKSNDDIKTQLKSINDKFANNTFVEC
;
A
#
# COMPACT_ATOMS: atom_id res chain seq x y z
N MET A 1 -17.26 -11.60 18.80
CA MET A 1 -17.07 -10.15 18.78
C MET A 1 -17.34 -9.62 20.18
N PRO A 2 -16.35 -9.15 20.94
CA PRO A 2 -16.61 -8.52 22.23
C PRO A 2 -17.14 -7.11 21.99
N LYS A 3 -18.23 -6.80 22.68
CA LYS A 3 -18.85 -5.47 22.67
C LYS A 3 -17.98 -4.50 23.46
N ILE A 4 -17.57 -3.41 22.83
CA ILE A 4 -16.92 -2.29 23.49
C ILE A 4 -17.97 -1.58 24.35
N PRO A 5 -17.73 -1.35 25.65
CA PRO A 5 -18.64 -0.58 26.46
C PRO A 5 -18.60 0.89 26.04
N THR A 6 -19.71 1.38 25.54
CA THR A 6 -19.96 2.82 25.34
C THR A 6 -20.12 3.46 26.70
N PHE A 7 -19.15 4.27 27.11
CA PHE A 7 -19.33 5.18 28.23
C PHE A 7 -20.25 6.31 27.79
N GLN A 8 -21.49 6.28 28.26
CA GLN A 8 -22.37 7.43 28.23
C GLN A 8 -21.86 8.41 29.26
N THR A 9 -21.30 9.54 28.82
CA THR A 9 -21.05 10.71 29.64
C THR A 9 -22.36 11.46 29.82
N GLU A 10 -23.20 10.98 30.74
CA GLU A 10 -24.24 11.79 31.36
C GLU A 10 -23.70 12.34 32.67
N ALA A 11 -23.27 13.58 32.66
CA ALA A 11 -23.38 14.52 33.77
C ALA A 11 -22.91 15.90 33.28
N ARG A 12 -23.81 16.62 32.62
CA ARG A 12 -23.76 18.06 32.69
C ARG A 12 -24.31 18.48 34.07
N PRO A 13 -23.53 19.11 34.92
CA PRO A 13 -24.13 19.84 36.04
C PRO A 13 -24.82 21.05 35.42
N THR A 14 -26.13 20.96 35.23
CA THR A 14 -26.99 22.15 35.14
C THR A 14 -26.86 22.85 36.49
N ALA A 15 -26.10 23.94 36.51
CA ALA A 15 -26.20 24.91 37.57
C ALA A 15 -27.60 25.50 37.45
N GLU A 16 -28.55 24.90 38.15
CA GLU A 16 -29.79 25.59 38.46
C GLU A 16 -29.41 26.79 39.34
N VAL A 17 -29.38 27.98 38.73
CA VAL A 17 -29.46 29.21 39.45
C VAL A 17 -30.91 29.33 39.95
N GLY A 18 -31.17 28.61 41.03
CA GLY A 18 -32.37 28.75 41.82
C GLY A 18 -32.39 30.17 42.39
N ALA A 19 -33.09 31.09 41.72
CA ALA A 19 -33.46 32.34 42.33
C ALA A 19 -34.48 32.06 43.43
N ALA A 20 -33.99 31.72 44.61
CA ALA A 20 -34.80 31.72 45.80
C ALA A 20 -35.03 33.18 46.22
N TYR A 21 -36.11 33.75 45.71
CA TYR A 21 -36.71 34.91 46.32
C TYR A 21 -37.33 34.51 47.66
N GLY A 22 -36.49 34.34 48.66
CA GLY A 22 -36.90 34.27 50.06
C GLY A 22 -37.15 35.70 50.53
N GLY A 23 -38.44 36.10 50.58
CA GLY A 23 -38.83 37.33 51.21
C GLY A 23 -38.33 37.33 52.66
N VAL A 24 -37.38 38.17 53.01
CA VAL A 24 -36.94 38.41 54.38
C VAL A 24 -38.08 39.16 55.08
N GLN A 25 -38.92 38.43 55.84
CA GLN A 25 -39.72 39.04 56.86
C GLN A 25 -38.79 39.48 58.00
N VAL A 26 -38.50 40.76 58.08
CA VAL A 26 -37.79 41.37 59.20
C VAL A 26 -38.72 41.46 60.37
N PRO A 27 -38.56 40.79 61.50
CA PRO A 27 -39.33 41.03 62.69
C PRO A 27 -39.00 42.41 63.28
N LEU A 28 -39.99 43.29 63.37
CA LEU A 28 -39.89 44.65 63.89
C LEU A 28 -39.76 44.70 65.43
N SER A 29 -38.95 43.86 66.07
CA SER A 29 -38.67 44.00 67.49
C SER A 29 -37.43 43.25 67.93
N THR A 30 -36.31 43.88 67.76
CA THR A 30 -35.14 43.74 68.66
C THR A 30 -33.99 44.64 68.15
N GLY A 31 -33.47 45.38 69.04
CA GLY A 31 -32.42 46.33 69.07
C GLY A 31 -31.50 46.57 67.85
N LEU A 32 -31.03 47.80 67.76
CA LEU A 32 -30.07 48.36 66.77
C LEU A 32 -28.88 47.48 66.35
N GLY A 33 -28.58 46.40 67.07
CA GLY A 33 -27.50 45.46 66.72
C GLY A 33 -27.85 44.46 65.59
N THR A 34 -29.13 44.04 65.46
CA THR A 34 -29.58 43.08 64.42
C THR A 34 -29.78 43.74 63.05
N VAL A 35 -30.16 45.02 63.02
CA VAL A 35 -30.26 45.78 61.78
C VAL A 35 -28.87 46.03 61.17
N SER A 36 -27.87 46.26 62.02
CA SER A 36 -26.46 46.44 61.61
C SER A 36 -25.89 45.16 60.97
N SER A 37 -26.18 43.96 61.57
CA SER A 37 -25.71 42.69 61.02
C SER A 37 -26.42 42.35 59.69
N ALA A 38 -27.74 42.53 59.59
CA ALA A 38 -28.49 42.29 58.34
C ALA A 38 -28.07 43.25 57.21
N LEU A 39 -27.82 44.53 57.50
CA LEU A 39 -27.28 45.48 56.56
C LEU A 39 -25.88 45.10 56.12
N THR A 40 -25.02 44.66 57.07
CA THR A 40 -23.66 44.18 56.75
C THR A 40 -23.70 42.96 55.84
N GLU A 41 -24.55 41.98 56.15
CA GLU A 41 -24.73 40.79 55.30
C GLU A 41 -25.28 41.16 53.90
N PHE A 42 -26.22 42.09 53.81
CA PHE A 42 -26.72 42.58 52.52
C PHE A 42 -25.63 43.23 51.70
N PHE A 43 -24.84 44.14 52.28
CA PHE A 43 -23.71 44.76 51.60
C PHE A 43 -22.66 43.75 51.17
N VAL A 44 -22.37 42.74 51.96
CA VAL A 44 -21.44 41.65 51.60
C VAL A 44 -21.98 40.83 50.46
N GLN A 45 -23.30 40.51 50.47
CA GLN A 45 -23.90 39.77 49.34
C GLN A 45 -23.94 40.61 48.05
N GLU A 46 -24.24 41.89 48.13
CA GLU A 46 -24.23 42.78 46.99
C GLU A 46 -22.81 42.91 46.40
N LYS A 47 -21.80 43.08 47.25
CA LYS A 47 -20.39 43.09 46.84
C LYS A 47 -19.93 41.75 46.21
N LYS A 48 -20.45 40.62 46.69
CA LYS A 48 -20.18 39.31 46.09
C LYS A 48 -20.83 39.16 44.70
N LYS A 49 -22.06 39.66 44.53
CA LYS A 49 -22.75 39.68 43.23
C LYS A 49 -22.01 40.57 42.22
N GLU A 50 -21.64 41.77 42.64
CA GLU A 50 -20.85 42.71 41.81
C GLU A 50 -19.49 42.07 41.42
N ALA A 51 -18.82 41.41 42.37
CA ALA A 51 -17.59 40.72 42.12
C ALA A 51 -17.77 39.55 41.11
N ALA A 52 -18.89 38.80 41.19
CA ALA A 52 -19.16 37.71 40.26
C ALA A 52 -19.35 38.22 38.82
N VAL A 53 -20.03 39.32 38.59
CA VAL A 53 -20.21 39.94 37.27
C VAL A 53 -18.84 40.41 36.72
N LYS A 54 -18.10 41.20 37.50
CA LYS A 54 -16.78 41.67 37.10
C LYS A 54 -15.78 40.54 36.86
N THR A 55 -15.91 39.40 37.57
CA THR A 55 -15.07 38.22 37.34
C THR A 55 -15.21 37.70 35.92
N LEU A 56 -16.43 37.73 35.33
CA LEU A 56 -16.63 37.35 33.94
C LEU A 56 -15.90 38.27 32.95
N ASP A 57 -15.89 39.55 33.21
CA ASP A 57 -15.17 40.53 32.37
C ASP A 57 -13.65 40.28 32.43
N TYR A 58 -13.13 40.08 33.65
CA TYR A 58 -11.72 39.71 33.81
C TYR A 58 -11.39 38.33 33.22
N LYS A 59 -12.31 37.38 33.26
CA LYS A 59 -12.18 36.10 32.62
C LYS A 59 -12.02 36.25 31.10
N ASN A 60 -12.85 37.04 30.46
CA ASN A 60 -12.71 37.33 29.04
C ASN A 60 -11.36 38.00 28.72
N GLN A 61 -10.89 38.89 29.60
CA GLN A 61 -9.60 39.59 29.42
C GLN A 61 -8.40 38.62 29.52
N TYR A 62 -8.34 37.73 30.52
CA TYR A 62 -7.19 36.87 30.70
C TYR A 62 -7.17 35.67 29.75
N TRP A 63 -8.26 35.35 29.08
CA TRP A 63 -8.28 34.36 28.01
C TRP A 63 -7.67 34.89 26.71
N ASN A 64 -7.80 36.20 26.46
CA ASN A 64 -7.25 36.85 25.28
C ASN A 64 -5.91 37.55 25.60
N ASP A 65 -5.13 37.79 24.56
CA ASP A 65 -3.90 38.56 24.68
C ASP A 65 -4.24 40.02 25.11
N SER A 66 -3.43 40.58 25.99
CA SER A 66 -3.65 41.95 26.44
C SER A 66 -3.02 42.94 25.46
N GLU A 67 -3.48 44.23 25.52
CA GLU A 67 -3.00 45.28 24.63
C GLU A 67 -1.51 45.59 24.79
N ASP A 68 -0.91 45.29 25.96
CA ASP A 68 0.51 45.43 26.23
C ASP A 68 1.37 44.27 25.71
N GLY A 69 0.75 43.29 25.02
CA GLY A 69 1.42 42.13 24.44
C GLY A 69 1.60 40.94 25.41
N THR A 70 1.02 41.01 26.61
CA THR A 70 1.02 39.87 27.53
C THR A 70 0.07 38.78 26.98
N GLN A 71 0.62 37.56 26.77
CA GLN A 71 -0.13 36.45 26.20
C GLN A 71 -1.19 35.93 27.16
N GLY A 72 -2.46 35.90 26.71
CA GLY A 72 -3.55 35.30 27.43
C GLY A 72 -3.53 33.76 27.41
N LEU A 73 -4.43 33.15 28.20
CA LEU A 73 -4.47 31.69 28.34
C LEU A 73 -4.69 30.96 27.03
N PHE A 74 -5.38 31.54 26.06
CA PHE A 74 -5.58 30.93 24.76
C PHE A 74 -4.29 30.82 23.96
N SER A 75 -3.49 31.87 23.93
CA SER A 75 -2.19 31.90 23.28
C SER A 75 -1.18 31.01 23.98
N LEU A 76 -1.18 30.99 25.34
CA LEU A 76 -0.34 30.07 26.10
C LEU A 76 -0.68 28.60 25.83
N LYS A 77 -1.96 28.27 25.78
CA LYS A 77 -2.41 26.91 25.41
C LYS A 77 -1.86 26.52 24.05
N ASN A 78 -2.11 27.34 23.01
CA ASN A 78 -1.67 27.08 21.64
C ASN A 78 -0.13 26.95 21.51
N LYS A 79 0.61 27.76 22.29
CA LYS A 79 2.09 27.72 22.32
C LYS A 79 2.62 26.38 22.78
N TYR A 80 1.95 25.73 23.75
CA TYR A 80 2.49 24.56 24.43
C TYR A 80 1.80 23.24 24.02
N GLU A 81 0.58 23.23 23.48
CA GLU A 81 -0.17 22.01 23.21
C GLU A 81 0.43 21.10 22.15
N ASN A 82 1.29 21.64 21.26
CA ASN A 82 1.95 20.88 20.20
C ASN A 82 3.45 20.60 20.47
N ASN A 83 3.93 20.94 21.65
CA ASN A 83 5.31 20.65 22.03
C ASN A 83 5.48 19.17 22.39
N PRO A 84 6.28 18.38 21.66
CA PRO A 84 6.44 16.94 21.92
C PRO A 84 7.24 16.65 23.23
N ASN A 85 7.83 17.67 23.88
CA ASN A 85 8.39 17.53 25.21
C ASN A 85 7.36 17.93 26.25
N THR A 86 6.62 16.97 26.78
CA THR A 86 5.53 17.18 27.73
C THR A 86 6.00 17.88 29.00
N THR A 87 7.20 17.58 29.49
CA THR A 87 7.77 18.23 30.68
C THR A 87 8.03 19.69 30.44
N ASP A 88 8.68 20.04 29.33
CA ASP A 88 8.97 21.43 28.96
C ASP A 88 7.69 22.20 28.67
N ALA A 89 6.69 21.56 28.02
CA ALA A 89 5.39 22.16 27.76
C ALA A 89 4.68 22.55 29.06
N ILE A 90 4.62 21.66 30.03
CA ILE A 90 3.98 21.91 31.32
C ILE A 90 4.73 22.96 32.13
N ASN A 91 6.06 22.82 32.26
CA ASN A 91 6.89 23.77 33.00
C ASN A 91 6.81 25.17 32.37
N GLY A 92 6.88 25.26 31.06
CA GLY A 92 6.76 26.52 30.34
C GLY A 92 5.38 27.18 30.55
N LEU A 93 4.30 26.41 30.42
CA LEU A 93 2.94 26.87 30.66
C LEU A 93 2.78 27.39 32.12
N GLN A 94 3.26 26.62 33.10
CA GLN A 94 3.17 27.02 34.52
C GLN A 94 3.96 28.31 34.81
N GLN A 95 5.15 28.45 34.21
CA GLN A 95 5.95 29.65 34.38
C GLN A 95 5.28 30.88 33.77
N ASP A 96 4.79 30.76 32.53
CA ASP A 96 4.09 31.86 31.84
C ASP A 96 2.77 32.19 32.55
N ALA A 97 2.02 31.18 33.00
CA ALA A 97 0.81 31.39 33.80
C ALA A 97 1.08 32.12 35.14
N LYS A 98 2.19 31.78 35.80
CA LYS A 98 2.62 32.47 37.02
C LYS A 98 2.93 33.94 36.75
N ASN A 99 3.58 34.24 35.65
CA ASN A 99 3.89 35.61 35.22
C ASN A 99 2.57 36.38 34.97
N TYR A 100 1.62 35.74 34.31
CA TYR A 100 0.30 36.33 34.05
C TYR A 100 -0.52 36.51 35.37
N GLU A 101 -0.45 35.59 36.32
CA GLU A 101 -1.08 35.74 37.64
C GLU A 101 -0.54 36.95 38.38
N GLN A 102 0.78 37.22 38.31
CA GLN A 102 1.38 38.42 38.89
C GLN A 102 0.84 39.71 38.22
N TYR A 103 0.75 39.68 36.88
CA TYR A 103 0.15 40.79 36.11
C TYR A 103 -1.28 41.06 36.57
N LEU A 104 -2.14 40.03 36.64
CA LEU A 104 -3.51 40.13 37.12
C LEU A 104 -3.60 40.66 38.57
N SER A 105 -2.73 40.15 39.45
CA SER A 105 -2.67 40.57 40.83
C SER A 105 -2.35 42.08 40.97
N ASN A 106 -1.47 42.60 40.14
CA ASN A 106 -1.11 44.01 40.06
C ASN A 106 -2.33 44.85 39.51
N LYS A 107 -2.97 44.36 38.44
CA LYS A 107 -4.13 44.99 37.83
C LYS A 107 -5.31 45.08 38.81
N LEU A 108 -5.46 44.08 39.67
CA LEU A 108 -6.49 43.99 40.69
C LEU A 108 -6.09 44.69 42.00
N ALA A 109 -4.98 45.46 42.08
CA ALA A 109 -4.44 45.99 43.31
C ALA A 109 -5.47 46.86 44.09
N ASN A 110 -6.27 47.65 43.36
CA ASN A 110 -7.23 48.59 43.91
C ASN A 110 -8.69 48.05 43.95
N GLU A 111 -8.88 46.80 43.55
CA GLU A 111 -10.21 46.13 43.54
C GLU A 111 -10.53 45.50 44.92
N SER A 112 -11.84 45.20 45.13
CA SER A 112 -12.30 44.57 46.37
C SER A 112 -11.63 43.22 46.59
N ILE A 113 -11.40 42.81 47.84
CA ILE A 113 -10.82 41.52 48.20
C ILE A 113 -11.63 40.34 47.63
N TYR A 114 -12.97 40.45 47.55
CA TYR A 114 -13.86 39.46 46.96
C TYR A 114 -13.60 39.27 45.47
N LEU A 115 -13.44 40.38 44.72
CA LEU A 115 -13.15 40.34 43.30
C LEU A 115 -11.75 39.75 43.04
N LYS A 116 -10.75 40.17 43.81
CA LYS A 116 -9.41 39.61 43.72
C LYS A 116 -9.39 38.09 43.90
N GLN A 117 -10.03 37.62 44.99
CA GLN A 117 -10.09 36.21 45.28
C GLN A 117 -10.82 35.42 44.21
N SER A 118 -11.98 35.97 43.72
CA SER A 118 -12.76 35.32 42.67
C SER A 118 -12.01 35.22 41.36
N VAL A 119 -11.40 36.30 40.87
CA VAL A 119 -10.65 36.32 39.60
C VAL A 119 -9.44 35.40 39.66
N LEU A 120 -8.61 35.47 40.71
CA LEU A 120 -7.43 34.65 40.83
C LEU A 120 -7.74 33.15 41.03
N SER A 121 -8.86 32.84 41.72
CA SER A 121 -9.34 31.47 41.87
C SER A 121 -9.78 30.88 40.52
N GLU A 122 -10.59 31.62 39.74
CA GLU A 122 -11.04 31.22 38.40
C GLU A 122 -9.87 31.08 37.45
N PHE A 123 -8.91 32.04 37.47
CA PHE A 123 -7.70 31.94 36.66
C PHE A 123 -6.92 30.68 36.94
N LYS A 124 -6.67 30.35 38.23
CA LYS A 124 -5.98 29.11 38.64
C LYS A 124 -6.72 27.86 38.19
N ALA A 125 -8.04 27.85 38.31
CA ALA A 125 -8.85 26.73 37.85
C ALA A 125 -8.73 26.54 36.31
N ASP A 126 -8.76 27.64 35.54
CA ASP A 126 -8.61 27.60 34.09
C ASP A 126 -7.19 27.19 33.67
N VAL A 127 -6.14 27.66 34.35
CA VAL A 127 -4.74 27.23 34.16
C VAL A 127 -4.62 25.70 34.39
N ASN A 128 -5.18 25.19 35.46
CA ASN A 128 -5.16 23.76 35.75
C ASN A 128 -5.86 22.95 34.63
N ARG A 129 -7.01 23.43 34.15
CA ARG A 129 -7.75 22.79 33.03
C ARG A 129 -6.94 22.80 31.75
N ILE A 130 -6.29 23.93 31.44
CA ILE A 130 -5.40 24.04 30.27
C ILE A 130 -4.19 23.16 30.43
N SER A 131 -3.59 23.06 31.63
CA SER A 131 -2.44 22.19 31.90
C SER A 131 -2.75 20.74 31.56
N LEU A 132 -3.94 20.23 31.93
CA LEU A 132 -4.37 18.87 31.55
C LEU A 132 -4.49 18.73 30.03
N THR A 133 -5.10 19.72 29.36
CA THR A 133 -5.23 19.68 27.90
C THR A 133 -3.87 19.73 27.21
N VAL A 134 -2.95 20.59 27.67
CA VAL A 134 -1.57 20.68 27.15
C VAL A 134 -0.83 19.38 27.37
N GLN A 135 -0.98 18.76 28.54
CA GLN A 135 -0.37 17.45 28.84
C GLN A 135 -0.82 16.38 27.86
N GLU A 136 -2.12 16.25 27.65
CA GLU A 136 -2.70 15.31 26.67
C GLU A 136 -2.19 15.55 25.26
N LYS A 137 -2.29 16.77 24.78
CA LYS A 137 -1.90 17.16 23.41
C LYS A 137 -0.41 17.02 23.18
N SER A 138 0.41 17.42 24.16
CA SER A 138 1.86 17.25 24.11
C SER A 138 2.25 15.77 24.09
N GLN A 139 1.56 14.92 24.86
CA GLN A 139 1.77 13.47 24.81
C GLN A 139 1.40 12.89 23.45
N ASP A 140 0.27 13.31 22.86
CA ASP A 140 -0.14 12.91 21.51
C ASP A 140 0.90 13.35 20.46
N ALA A 141 1.47 14.55 20.60
CA ALA A 141 2.53 15.05 19.71
C ALA A 141 3.81 14.23 19.83
N LEU A 142 4.21 13.86 21.06
CA LEU A 142 5.32 12.96 21.32
C LEU A 142 5.08 11.59 20.68
N ASP A 143 3.91 11.04 20.89
CA ASP A 143 3.52 9.74 20.37
C ASP A 143 3.55 9.69 18.83
N LYS A 144 3.05 10.73 18.18
CA LYS A 144 3.12 10.87 16.72
C LYS A 144 4.57 10.97 16.23
N LYS A 145 5.38 11.79 16.88
CA LYS A 145 6.81 11.95 16.54
C LYS A 145 7.55 10.61 16.67
N GLN A 146 7.35 9.90 17.77
CA GLN A 146 7.95 8.59 17.99
C GLN A 146 7.49 7.57 16.94
N GLY A 147 6.19 7.58 16.59
CA GLY A 147 5.65 6.73 15.54
C GLY A 147 6.30 6.98 14.17
N MET A 148 6.43 8.25 13.79
CA MET A 148 7.12 8.62 12.53
C MET A 148 8.59 8.19 12.53
N LEU A 149 9.30 8.32 13.64
CA LEU A 149 10.69 7.87 13.76
C LEU A 149 10.80 6.34 13.65
N ALA A 150 9.88 5.59 14.27
CA ALA A 150 9.84 4.14 14.18
C ALA A 150 9.59 3.68 12.73
N ASP A 151 8.64 4.31 12.02
CA ASP A 151 8.38 4.03 10.61
C ASP A 151 9.56 4.36 9.70
N ASN A 152 10.29 5.45 9.98
CA ASN A 152 11.52 5.81 9.27
C ASN A 152 12.64 4.78 9.49
N ILE A 153 12.80 4.27 10.72
CA ILE A 153 13.77 3.22 11.04
C ILE A 153 13.44 1.94 10.24
N ILE A 154 12.17 1.52 10.26
CA ILE A 154 11.71 0.36 9.47
C ILE A 154 12.00 0.56 7.98
N SER A 155 11.68 1.74 7.43
CA SER A 155 11.92 2.06 6.02
C SER A 155 13.42 2.07 5.67
N THR A 156 14.27 2.59 6.55
CA THR A 156 15.72 2.61 6.36
C THR A 156 16.30 1.19 6.32
N GLU A 157 15.91 0.33 7.26
CA GLU A 157 16.37 -1.07 7.27
C GLU A 157 15.78 -1.86 6.10
N MET A 158 14.60 -1.52 5.60
CA MET A 158 14.06 -2.06 4.34
C MET A 158 14.96 -1.72 3.15
N GLY A 159 15.49 -0.49 3.09
CA GLY A 159 16.49 -0.11 2.08
C GLY A 159 17.74 -0.99 2.14
N VAL A 160 18.26 -1.25 3.34
CA VAL A 160 19.41 -2.17 3.54
C VAL A 160 19.09 -3.59 3.05
N LEU A 161 17.89 -4.10 3.35
CA LEU A 161 17.44 -5.42 2.90
C LEU A 161 17.18 -5.48 1.39
N GLN A 162 16.88 -4.33 0.77
CA GLN A 162 16.75 -4.24 -0.68
C GLN A 162 18.09 -4.54 -1.37
N ASP A 163 19.17 -4.04 -0.82
CA ASP A 163 20.50 -4.26 -1.36
C ASP A 163 21.06 -5.65 -0.98
N ASN A 164 20.80 -6.10 0.24
CA ASN A 164 21.27 -7.39 0.72
C ASN A 164 20.26 -8.08 1.66
N PRO A 165 19.40 -8.97 1.15
CA PRO A 165 18.42 -9.73 1.95
C PRO A 165 19.05 -10.63 3.05
N ALA A 166 20.32 -11.03 2.89
CA ALA A 166 21.01 -11.85 3.90
C ALA A 166 21.23 -11.11 5.24
N LEU A 167 21.09 -9.77 5.26
CA LEU A 167 21.18 -8.96 6.46
C LEU A 167 19.91 -8.97 7.33
N LEU A 168 18.89 -9.78 6.98
CA LEU A 168 17.65 -9.86 7.73
C LEU A 168 17.82 -10.01 9.25
N PRO A 169 18.67 -10.92 9.77
CA PRO A 169 18.88 -11.05 11.21
C PRO A 169 19.49 -9.77 11.82
N THR A 170 20.43 -9.15 11.12
CA THR A 170 21.09 -7.92 11.57
C THR A 170 20.13 -6.74 11.61
N SER A 171 19.28 -6.59 10.59
CA SER A 171 18.26 -5.53 10.53
C SER A 171 17.21 -5.69 11.64
N LYS A 172 16.82 -6.92 11.99
CA LYS A 172 15.94 -7.18 13.13
C LYS A 172 16.56 -6.73 14.46
N ILE A 173 17.83 -7.06 14.71
CA ILE A 173 18.57 -6.63 15.92
C ILE A 173 18.70 -5.11 15.98
N LYS A 174 19.00 -4.45 14.86
CA LYS A 174 19.08 -3.00 14.81
C LYS A 174 17.75 -2.32 15.10
N LEU A 175 16.65 -2.84 14.51
CA LEU A 175 15.32 -2.33 14.78
C LEU A 175 14.98 -2.47 16.27
N GLU A 176 15.22 -3.64 16.86
CA GLU A 176 14.94 -3.90 18.28
C GLU A 176 15.66 -2.89 19.18
N LYS A 177 16.96 -2.67 18.95
CA LYS A 177 17.75 -1.70 19.70
C LYS A 177 17.26 -0.26 19.52
N ALA A 178 16.97 0.13 18.29
CA ALA A 178 16.49 1.47 17.99
C ALA A 178 15.09 1.74 18.62
N LEU A 179 14.21 0.73 18.65
CA LEU A 179 12.91 0.85 19.30
C LEU A 179 13.00 0.82 20.83
N GLU A 180 14.03 0.17 21.41
CA GLU A 180 14.34 0.26 22.82
C GLU A 180 14.68 1.68 23.25
N ASP A 181 15.54 2.34 22.46
CA ASP A 181 15.94 3.73 22.69
C ASP A 181 14.77 4.70 22.46
N LEU A 182 13.88 4.39 21.51
CA LEU A 182 12.75 5.26 21.16
C LEU A 182 11.56 5.15 22.14
N PHE A 183 11.32 3.96 22.72
CA PHE A 183 10.20 3.66 23.59
C PHE A 183 10.66 3.09 24.96
N PRO A 184 11.54 3.75 25.70
CA PRO A 184 12.15 3.17 26.90
C PRO A 184 11.13 2.81 27.98
N ASN A 185 10.01 3.55 28.05
CA ASN A 185 8.97 3.39 29.05
C ASN A 185 7.63 2.90 28.48
N ASN A 186 7.54 2.59 27.19
CA ASN A 186 6.32 2.18 26.53
C ASN A 186 6.50 0.82 25.83
N GLN A 187 6.52 -0.25 26.61
CA GLN A 187 6.72 -1.62 26.13
C GLN A 187 5.62 -2.06 25.14
N ILE A 188 4.39 -1.57 25.31
CA ILE A 188 3.28 -1.92 24.40
C ILE A 188 3.56 -1.37 23.00
N LYS A 189 3.91 -0.08 22.87
CA LYS A 189 4.26 0.52 21.57
C LYS A 189 5.50 -0.09 20.98
N LYS A 190 6.55 -0.31 21.80
CA LYS A 190 7.75 -1.00 21.35
C LYS A 190 7.40 -2.33 20.70
N GLN A 191 6.59 -3.16 21.38
CA GLN A 191 6.20 -4.47 20.87
C GLN A 191 5.38 -4.37 19.58
N GLN A 192 4.43 -3.44 19.48
CA GLN A 192 3.65 -3.21 18.25
C GLN A 192 4.53 -2.86 17.05
N TYR A 193 5.53 -1.99 17.24
CA TYR A 193 6.45 -1.63 16.15
C TYR A 193 7.45 -2.72 15.83
N LEU A 194 7.87 -3.54 16.81
CA LEU A 194 8.68 -4.74 16.56
C LEU A 194 7.93 -5.75 15.70
N GLU A 195 6.69 -6.07 16.06
CA GLU A 195 5.85 -7.00 15.30
C GLU A 195 5.64 -6.49 13.87
N LYS A 196 5.25 -5.22 13.71
CA LYS A 196 5.09 -4.56 12.41
C LYS A 196 6.36 -4.61 11.58
N GLY A 197 7.50 -4.26 12.18
CA GLY A 197 8.78 -4.22 11.49
C GLY A 197 9.27 -5.60 11.09
N PHE A 198 9.21 -6.57 11.98
CA PHE A 198 9.63 -7.94 11.71
C PHE A 198 8.76 -8.62 10.65
N GLU A 199 7.43 -8.42 10.71
CA GLU A 199 6.53 -8.90 9.67
C GLU A 199 6.85 -8.25 8.31
N THR A 200 7.09 -6.93 8.30
CA THR A 200 7.45 -6.19 7.08
C THR A 200 8.75 -6.71 6.48
N PHE A 201 9.78 -6.95 7.30
CA PHE A 201 11.07 -7.46 6.84
C PHE A 201 10.96 -8.89 6.31
N ASP A 202 10.29 -9.78 7.05
CA ASP A 202 10.09 -11.17 6.63
C ASP A 202 9.31 -11.23 5.32
N LYS A 203 8.24 -10.43 5.19
CA LYS A 203 7.46 -10.33 3.95
C LYS A 203 8.29 -9.83 2.78
N PHE A 204 9.10 -8.80 2.99
CA PHE A 204 9.95 -8.23 1.93
C PHE A 204 10.98 -9.24 1.44
N VAL A 205 11.73 -9.87 2.35
CA VAL A 205 12.77 -10.84 1.99
C VAL A 205 12.14 -12.08 1.33
N ALA A 206 11.03 -12.58 1.86
CA ALA A 206 10.31 -13.71 1.27
C ALA A 206 9.77 -13.37 -0.13
N THR A 207 9.30 -12.15 -0.37
CA THR A 207 8.87 -11.70 -1.69
C THR A 207 10.03 -11.66 -2.67
N LYS A 208 11.17 -11.09 -2.27
CA LYS A 208 12.39 -11.09 -3.10
C LYS A 208 12.89 -12.48 -3.42
N GLU A 209 12.93 -13.37 -2.43
CA GLU A 209 13.31 -14.76 -2.67
C GLU A 209 12.35 -15.43 -3.66
N ASN A 210 11.05 -15.15 -3.54
CA ASN A 210 10.03 -15.66 -4.46
C ASN A 210 10.24 -15.17 -5.90
N GLU A 211 10.69 -13.95 -6.10
CA GLU A 211 11.00 -13.40 -7.42
C GLU A 211 12.27 -14.01 -8.01
N GLN A 212 13.31 -14.18 -7.19
CA GLN A 212 14.63 -14.66 -7.64
C GLN A 212 14.72 -16.17 -7.75
N ASN A 213 14.16 -16.89 -6.79
CA ASN A 213 14.22 -18.36 -6.71
C ASN A 213 12.93 -18.95 -6.15
N PRO A 214 11.84 -18.95 -6.92
CA PRO A 214 10.53 -19.38 -6.44
C PRO A 214 10.50 -20.86 -6.04
N ILE A 215 11.36 -21.71 -6.62
CA ILE A 215 11.42 -23.13 -6.27
C ILE A 215 11.88 -23.32 -4.83
N THR A 216 12.93 -22.63 -4.43
CA THR A 216 13.45 -22.65 -3.05
C THR A 216 12.47 -21.93 -2.11
N SER A 217 11.90 -20.82 -2.57
CA SER A 217 10.94 -20.00 -1.79
C SER A 217 9.72 -20.82 -1.33
N VAL A 218 9.18 -21.72 -2.17
CA VAL A 218 8.09 -22.62 -1.76
C VAL A 218 8.46 -23.43 -0.51
N SER A 219 9.66 -24.00 -0.48
CA SER A 219 10.14 -24.79 0.65
C SER A 219 10.33 -23.94 1.90
N ASN A 220 10.94 -22.78 1.74
CA ASN A 220 11.22 -21.84 2.83
C ASN A 220 9.93 -21.27 3.43
N LEU A 221 8.97 -20.91 2.60
CA LEU A 221 7.67 -20.38 3.05
C LEU A 221 6.82 -21.45 3.77
N LYS A 222 6.94 -22.72 3.39
CA LYS A 222 6.28 -23.85 4.09
C LYS A 222 6.91 -24.16 5.45
N ASN A 223 8.15 -23.72 5.68
CA ASN A 223 8.83 -23.85 6.97
C ASN A 223 8.53 -22.60 7.84
N PRO A 224 7.75 -22.74 8.94
CA PRO A 224 7.39 -21.59 9.78
C PRO A 224 8.60 -20.93 10.47
N ASN A 225 9.71 -21.63 10.61
CA ASN A 225 10.91 -21.13 11.29
C ASN A 225 11.76 -20.19 10.44
N ILE A 226 11.59 -20.18 9.11
CA ILE A 226 12.41 -19.34 8.22
C ILE A 226 11.92 -17.89 8.22
N TYR A 227 10.61 -17.69 8.19
CA TYR A 227 9.97 -16.36 8.28
C TYR A 227 8.95 -16.37 9.43
N PRO A 228 9.41 -16.39 10.70
CA PRO A 228 8.52 -16.65 11.85
C PRO A 228 7.47 -15.56 12.08
N ASN A 229 7.72 -14.33 11.59
CA ASN A 229 6.83 -13.19 11.82
C ASN A 229 5.80 -12.98 10.70
N LEU A 230 5.80 -13.83 9.65
CA LEU A 230 4.74 -13.78 8.67
C LEU A 230 3.42 -14.29 9.26
N ASN A 231 2.38 -13.49 9.18
CA ASN A 231 1.04 -13.97 9.51
C ASN A 231 0.58 -15.06 8.53
N ALA A 232 -0.38 -15.88 8.95
CA ALA A 232 -0.83 -17.05 8.19
C ALA A 232 -1.36 -16.69 6.80
N ASP A 233 -2.11 -15.60 6.67
CA ASP A 233 -2.72 -15.18 5.41
C ASP A 233 -1.65 -14.69 4.42
N THR A 234 -0.73 -13.85 4.86
CA THR A 234 0.41 -13.38 4.05
C THR A 234 1.28 -14.55 3.60
N ARG A 235 1.59 -15.48 4.51
CA ARG A 235 2.36 -16.67 4.21
C ARG A 235 1.67 -17.53 3.14
N MET A 236 0.37 -17.76 3.26
CA MET A 236 -0.40 -18.52 2.28
C MET A 236 -0.44 -17.85 0.91
N GLN A 237 -0.58 -16.53 0.86
CA GLN A 237 -0.54 -15.77 -0.39
C GLN A 237 0.82 -15.89 -1.08
N LEU A 238 1.92 -15.73 -0.32
CA LEU A 238 3.27 -15.87 -0.85
C LEU A 238 3.56 -17.31 -1.32
N ILE A 239 3.08 -18.34 -0.63
CA ILE A 239 3.19 -19.74 -1.07
C ILE A 239 2.50 -19.93 -2.41
N LYS A 240 1.25 -19.48 -2.57
CA LYS A 240 0.52 -19.60 -3.85
C LYS A 240 1.25 -18.88 -4.99
N GLN A 241 1.79 -17.71 -4.71
CA GLN A 241 2.57 -16.96 -5.70
C GLN A 241 3.86 -17.70 -6.05
N ALA A 242 4.59 -18.22 -5.06
CA ALA A 242 5.82 -18.99 -5.25
C ALA A 242 5.55 -20.27 -6.05
N GLU A 243 4.49 -21.01 -5.74
CA GLU A 243 4.09 -22.21 -6.49
C GLU A 243 3.75 -21.87 -7.94
N THR A 244 3.06 -20.77 -8.18
CA THR A 244 2.75 -20.31 -9.55
C THR A 244 4.01 -19.93 -10.31
N ASN A 245 4.93 -19.19 -9.71
CA ASN A 245 6.19 -18.78 -10.33
C ASN A 245 7.10 -20.00 -10.57
N ALA A 246 7.19 -20.91 -9.60
CA ALA A 246 7.95 -22.15 -9.71
C ALA A 246 7.42 -23.04 -10.85
N PHE A 247 6.10 -23.18 -10.96
CA PHE A 247 5.47 -23.87 -12.07
C PHE A 247 5.80 -23.20 -13.41
N THR A 248 5.74 -21.87 -13.49
CA THR A 248 6.05 -21.14 -14.72
C THR A 248 7.49 -21.41 -15.18
N ILE A 249 8.47 -21.30 -14.26
CA ILE A 249 9.88 -21.58 -14.57
C ILE A 249 10.09 -23.03 -14.99
N LYS A 250 9.55 -23.99 -14.23
CA LYS A 250 9.65 -25.42 -14.56
C LYS A 250 9.01 -25.73 -15.91
N SER A 251 7.82 -25.17 -16.17
CA SER A 251 7.11 -25.34 -17.43
C SER A 251 7.88 -24.76 -18.62
N GLN A 252 8.44 -23.56 -18.46
CA GLN A 252 9.26 -22.93 -19.49
C GLN A 252 10.54 -23.74 -19.76
N THR A 253 11.21 -24.23 -18.71
CA THR A 253 12.39 -25.08 -18.85
C THR A 253 12.07 -26.33 -19.68
N LEU A 254 10.95 -27.01 -19.38
CA LEU A 254 10.51 -28.17 -20.15
C LEU A 254 10.16 -27.79 -21.59
N LEU A 255 9.42 -26.71 -21.83
CA LEU A 255 9.04 -26.27 -23.17
C LEU A 255 10.24 -25.87 -24.03
N GLN A 256 11.26 -25.24 -23.44
CA GLN A 256 12.49 -24.85 -24.16
C GLN A 256 13.37 -26.04 -24.55
N THR A 257 13.33 -27.11 -23.77
CA THR A 257 14.12 -28.32 -24.06
C THR A 257 13.46 -29.25 -25.08
N ILE A 258 12.15 -29.06 -25.35
CA ILE A 258 11.50 -29.78 -26.45
C ILE A 258 11.93 -29.06 -27.74
N PRO A 259 12.60 -29.76 -28.68
CA PRO A 259 13.13 -29.14 -29.90
C PRO A 259 12.04 -28.87 -30.90
N LEU A 260 11.14 -27.94 -30.55
CA LEU A 260 10.02 -27.52 -31.39
C LEU A 260 10.45 -26.53 -32.48
N ASP A 261 11.55 -25.83 -32.28
CA ASP A 261 12.10 -24.88 -33.25
C ASP A 261 12.83 -25.63 -34.36
N GLY A 262 12.56 -25.25 -35.60
CA GLY A 262 13.16 -25.89 -36.79
C GLY A 262 12.41 -27.13 -37.30
N ILE A 263 11.24 -27.45 -36.74
CA ILE A 263 10.37 -28.49 -37.26
C ILE A 263 9.79 -28.06 -38.60
N THR A 264 9.97 -28.90 -39.60
CA THR A 264 9.52 -28.65 -40.97
C THR A 264 8.28 -29.44 -41.36
N ASN A 265 7.93 -30.45 -40.57
CA ASN A 265 6.77 -31.29 -40.84
C ASN A 265 5.91 -31.52 -39.59
N GLU A 266 4.61 -31.77 -39.79
CA GLU A 266 3.65 -31.95 -38.71
C GLU A 266 3.78 -33.29 -37.97
N GLN A 267 4.35 -34.31 -38.62
CA GLN A 267 4.45 -35.63 -38.05
C GLN A 267 5.50 -35.63 -36.91
N ASP A 268 6.59 -34.88 -37.11
CA ASP A 268 7.62 -34.71 -36.08
C ASP A 268 7.07 -33.86 -34.93
N LEU A 269 6.28 -32.80 -35.24
CA LEU A 269 5.60 -31.97 -34.26
C LEU A 269 4.66 -32.79 -33.37
N TYR A 270 3.86 -33.68 -33.98
CA TYR A 270 2.96 -34.56 -33.25
C TYR A 270 3.71 -35.58 -32.39
N SER A 271 4.78 -36.17 -32.90
CA SER A 271 5.62 -37.14 -32.18
C SER A 271 6.22 -36.46 -30.92
N LEU A 272 6.81 -35.28 -31.06
CA LEU A 272 7.38 -34.52 -29.94
C LEU A 272 6.30 -34.09 -28.92
N LYS A 273 5.14 -33.66 -29.37
CA LYS A 273 4.00 -33.37 -28.51
C LYS A 273 3.63 -34.61 -27.67
N LYS A 274 3.49 -35.78 -28.29
CA LYS A 274 3.16 -37.04 -27.60
C LYS A 274 4.23 -37.43 -26.58
N GLN A 275 5.51 -37.30 -26.92
CA GLN A 275 6.60 -37.55 -26.00
C GLN A 275 6.53 -36.62 -24.78
N ALA A 276 6.31 -35.32 -24.99
CA ALA A 276 6.21 -34.35 -23.91
C ALA A 276 4.96 -34.60 -23.03
N GLN A 277 3.84 -35.01 -23.62
CA GLN A 277 2.61 -35.34 -22.87
C GLN A 277 2.78 -36.56 -21.97
N THR A 278 3.62 -37.53 -22.36
CA THR A 278 3.90 -38.71 -21.56
C THR A 278 5.05 -38.50 -20.58
N GLY A 279 5.69 -37.32 -20.55
CA GLY A 279 6.87 -37.05 -19.72
C GLY A 279 8.14 -37.71 -20.20
N ASN A 280 8.18 -38.15 -21.45
CA ASN A 280 9.36 -38.74 -22.06
C ASN A 280 10.21 -37.65 -22.74
N PHE A 281 11.24 -37.19 -22.07
CA PHE A 281 12.16 -36.16 -22.55
C PHE A 281 13.47 -36.73 -23.05
N ASN A 282 13.41 -37.66 -24.01
CA ASN A 282 14.58 -38.30 -24.67
C ASN A 282 15.61 -38.93 -23.71
N GLY A 283 15.13 -39.43 -22.56
CA GLY A 283 15.97 -40.03 -21.53
C GLY A 283 16.65 -39.04 -20.58
N ASP A 284 16.43 -37.76 -20.71
CA ASP A 284 16.88 -36.76 -19.73
C ASP A 284 16.14 -36.91 -18.41
N LYS A 285 16.83 -37.55 -17.45
CA LYS A 285 16.25 -37.79 -16.12
C LYS A 285 15.86 -36.54 -15.37
N LYS A 286 16.64 -35.45 -15.53
CA LYS A 286 16.33 -34.16 -14.85
C LYS A 286 15.03 -33.57 -15.33
N LEU A 287 14.79 -33.58 -16.65
CA LEU A 287 13.54 -33.10 -17.23
C LEU A 287 12.35 -33.98 -16.83
N GLN A 288 12.55 -35.27 -16.79
CA GLN A 288 11.56 -36.24 -16.33
C GLN A 288 11.22 -36.03 -14.86
N ASP A 289 12.21 -35.75 -14.00
CA ASP A 289 12.00 -35.43 -12.59
C ASP A 289 11.24 -34.11 -12.41
N ILE A 290 11.55 -33.09 -13.21
CA ILE A 290 10.76 -31.84 -13.23
C ILE A 290 9.29 -32.11 -13.58
N TYR A 291 9.02 -32.86 -14.66
CA TYR A 291 7.63 -33.18 -15.07
C TYR A 291 6.91 -34.02 -14.02
N ASN A 292 7.59 -35.00 -13.44
CA ASN A 292 7.04 -35.85 -12.38
C ASN A 292 6.76 -35.09 -11.08
N SER A 293 7.45 -33.97 -10.86
CA SER A 293 7.20 -33.08 -9.70
C SER A 293 5.91 -32.26 -9.84
N PHE A 294 5.29 -32.24 -11.01
CA PHE A 294 4.03 -31.54 -11.23
C PHE A 294 2.86 -32.30 -10.63
N THR A 295 1.96 -31.57 -10.01
CA THR A 295 0.62 -32.06 -9.66
C THR A 295 -0.20 -32.34 -10.93
N ASP A 296 -1.29 -33.06 -10.82
CA ASP A 296 -2.16 -33.34 -11.98
C ASP A 296 -2.72 -32.06 -12.62
N LEU A 297 -3.02 -31.04 -11.81
CA LEU A 297 -3.45 -29.71 -12.28
C LEU A 297 -2.32 -29.00 -13.05
N GLU A 298 -1.08 -29.07 -12.55
CA GLU A 298 0.07 -28.49 -13.21
C GLU A 298 0.41 -29.23 -14.51
N LYS A 299 0.29 -30.56 -14.54
CA LYS A 299 0.42 -31.34 -15.77
C LYS A 299 -0.60 -30.91 -16.81
N ALA A 300 -1.86 -30.74 -16.41
CA ALA A 300 -2.91 -30.24 -17.31
C ALA A 300 -2.58 -28.83 -17.85
N LYS A 301 -2.12 -27.92 -16.99
CA LYS A 301 -1.67 -26.58 -17.41
C LYS A 301 -0.47 -26.63 -18.35
N PHE A 302 0.50 -27.47 -18.06
CA PHE A 302 1.67 -27.68 -18.93
C PHE A 302 1.24 -28.20 -20.31
N GLN A 303 0.33 -29.17 -20.36
CA GLN A 303 -0.23 -29.69 -21.62
C GLN A 303 -0.92 -28.61 -22.43
N ASN A 304 -1.73 -27.74 -21.78
CA ASN A 304 -2.38 -26.61 -22.46
C ASN A 304 -1.34 -25.62 -23.03
N ASN A 305 -0.28 -25.33 -22.30
CA ASN A 305 0.81 -24.46 -22.78
C ASN A 305 1.54 -25.10 -23.98
N LEU A 306 1.78 -26.39 -23.92
CA LEU A 306 2.38 -27.17 -25.01
C LEU A 306 1.44 -27.14 -26.25
N ASP A 307 0.16 -27.36 -26.06
CA ASP A 307 -0.81 -27.32 -27.14
C ASP A 307 -0.89 -25.96 -27.83
N THR A 308 -0.83 -24.89 -27.05
CA THR A 308 -0.78 -23.52 -27.57
C THR A 308 0.48 -23.33 -28.43
N ARG A 309 1.66 -23.70 -27.94
CA ARG A 309 2.90 -23.58 -28.69
C ARG A 309 2.91 -24.44 -29.96
N VAL A 310 2.40 -25.67 -29.88
CA VAL A 310 2.23 -26.53 -31.04
C VAL A 310 1.32 -25.92 -32.09
N LYS A 311 0.21 -25.28 -31.66
CA LYS A 311 -0.72 -24.57 -32.55
C LYS A 311 -0.04 -23.38 -33.24
N ASP A 312 0.76 -22.61 -32.52
CA ASP A 312 1.50 -21.48 -33.07
C ASP A 312 2.47 -21.95 -34.16
N ILE A 313 3.26 -23.01 -33.90
CA ILE A 313 4.18 -23.60 -34.87
C ILE A 313 3.44 -24.13 -36.10
N ARG A 314 2.28 -24.77 -35.93
CA ARG A 314 1.42 -25.20 -37.05
C ARG A 314 1.01 -24.02 -37.93
N THR A 315 0.63 -22.91 -37.29
CA THR A 315 0.24 -21.69 -38.02
C THR A 315 1.43 -21.15 -38.82
N ASP A 316 2.61 -21.10 -38.24
CA ASP A 316 3.85 -20.66 -38.90
C ASP A 316 4.25 -21.57 -40.08
N LEU A 317 4.15 -22.87 -39.89
CA LEU A 317 4.36 -23.85 -40.97
C LEU A 317 3.37 -23.67 -42.12
N SER A 318 2.11 -23.43 -41.82
CA SER A 318 1.07 -23.15 -42.80
C SER A 318 1.35 -21.88 -43.59
N LEU A 319 1.74 -20.80 -42.92
CA LEU A 319 2.11 -19.53 -43.53
C LEU A 319 3.36 -19.68 -44.42
N ALA A 320 4.37 -20.37 -43.95
CA ALA A 320 5.59 -20.66 -44.71
C ALA A 320 5.28 -21.44 -46.00
N ARG A 321 4.41 -22.47 -45.94
CA ARG A 321 3.96 -23.22 -47.12
C ARG A 321 3.20 -22.33 -48.13
N THR A 322 2.27 -21.51 -47.63
CA THR A 322 1.52 -20.57 -48.47
C THR A 322 2.45 -19.57 -49.17
N SER A 323 3.42 -19.03 -48.44
CA SER A 323 4.43 -18.12 -48.97
C SER A 323 5.28 -18.80 -50.06
N GLU A 324 5.76 -20.03 -49.83
CA GLU A 324 6.54 -20.77 -50.81
C GLU A 324 5.72 -21.15 -52.08
N THR A 325 4.47 -21.54 -51.90
CA THR A 325 3.56 -21.77 -53.01
C THR A 325 3.36 -20.48 -53.85
N THR A 326 3.19 -19.35 -53.18
CA THR A 326 3.06 -18.05 -53.87
C THR A 326 4.34 -17.70 -54.60
N ARG A 327 5.52 -17.93 -54.03
CA ARG A 327 6.82 -17.69 -54.67
C ARG A 327 6.99 -18.54 -55.93
N ILE A 328 6.71 -19.85 -55.84
CA ILE A 328 6.79 -20.80 -56.96
C ILE A 328 5.82 -20.36 -58.09
N THR A 329 4.56 -19.99 -57.72
CA THR A 329 3.59 -19.51 -58.69
C THR A 329 4.04 -18.24 -59.41
N ASN A 330 4.59 -17.27 -58.66
CA ASN A 330 5.13 -16.01 -59.24
C ASN A 330 6.34 -16.28 -60.16
N GLU A 331 7.22 -17.20 -59.75
CA GLU A 331 8.36 -17.58 -60.64
C GLU A 331 7.89 -18.28 -61.93
N ALA A 332 6.87 -19.13 -61.83
CA ALA A 332 6.27 -19.80 -62.98
C ALA A 332 5.61 -18.77 -63.94
N ILE A 333 4.87 -17.81 -63.38
CA ILE A 333 4.31 -16.68 -64.15
C ILE A 333 5.40 -15.87 -64.83
N LYS A 334 6.44 -15.48 -64.10
CA LYS A 334 7.57 -14.71 -64.64
C LYS A 334 8.26 -15.45 -65.80
N LYS A 335 8.54 -16.74 -65.66
CA LYS A 335 9.12 -17.58 -66.73
C LYS A 335 8.21 -17.65 -67.94
N THR A 336 6.89 -17.66 -67.71
CA THR A 336 5.90 -17.67 -68.77
C THR A 336 5.89 -16.34 -69.53
N ASP A 337 5.89 -15.23 -68.81
CA ASP A 337 5.93 -13.89 -69.40
C ASP A 337 7.22 -13.67 -70.23
N GLU A 338 8.38 -14.15 -69.71
CA GLU A 338 9.65 -14.11 -70.42
C GLU A 338 9.60 -14.91 -71.73
N ARG A 339 8.94 -16.11 -71.72
CA ARG A 339 8.72 -16.92 -72.92
C ARG A 339 7.80 -16.23 -73.91
N VAL A 340 6.67 -15.70 -73.42
CA VAL A 340 5.75 -14.92 -74.26
C VAL A 340 6.41 -13.72 -74.88
N LYS A 341 7.21 -12.99 -74.12
CA LYS A 341 7.99 -11.85 -74.63
C LYS A 341 9.00 -12.28 -75.68
N ALA A 342 9.75 -13.38 -75.45
CA ALA A 342 10.70 -13.91 -76.43
C ALA A 342 10.03 -14.34 -77.74
N VAL A 343 8.84 -14.94 -77.68
CA VAL A 343 8.06 -15.28 -78.84
C VAL A 343 7.55 -14.06 -79.60
N LEU A 344 7.08 -13.05 -78.88
CA LEU A 344 6.64 -11.77 -79.44
C LEU A 344 7.83 -10.99 -80.14
N ASP A 345 9.00 -10.98 -79.49
CA ASP A 345 10.18 -10.39 -79.99
C ASP A 345 10.68 -11.11 -81.27
N GLN A 346 10.60 -12.44 -81.29
CA GLN A 346 10.87 -13.20 -82.53
C GLN A 346 9.86 -12.93 -83.64
N SER A 347 8.57 -12.75 -83.30
CA SER A 347 7.54 -12.46 -84.28
C SER A 347 7.64 -11.05 -84.92
N THR A 348 8.20 -10.09 -84.14
CA THR A 348 8.46 -8.72 -84.61
C THR A 348 9.70 -8.62 -85.47
N THR A 349 10.68 -9.53 -85.34
CA THR A 349 11.92 -9.56 -86.13
C THR A 349 11.73 -10.33 -87.42
N ASN A 350 10.84 -11.28 -87.51
CA ASN A 350 10.53 -12.03 -88.70
C ASN A 350 9.11 -11.69 -89.19
N LYS A 351 9.00 -10.72 -90.12
CA LYS A 351 7.78 -10.45 -90.87
C LYS A 351 7.35 -11.59 -91.78
N GLN A 352 7.85 -12.79 -91.55
CA GLN A 352 7.57 -13.97 -92.37
C GLN A 352 7.68 -15.26 -91.52
N ILE A 353 6.85 -15.36 -90.53
CA ILE A 353 6.49 -16.66 -90.04
C ILE A 353 4.96 -16.72 -90.11
N GLU A 354 4.50 -17.23 -91.22
CA GLU A 354 3.20 -17.83 -91.34
C GLU A 354 3.01 -18.85 -90.16
N SER A 355 1.95 -18.61 -89.44
CA SER A 355 1.19 -19.61 -88.65
C SER A 355 1.92 -20.89 -88.25
N ASP A 356 2.92 -20.84 -87.41
CA ASP A 356 3.21 -22.02 -86.68
C ASP A 356 2.34 -22.02 -85.43
N ASN A 357 1.26 -22.78 -85.56
CA ASN A 357 0.26 -23.08 -84.54
C ASN A 357 0.83 -23.81 -83.31
N ASN A 358 2.05 -23.45 -82.86
CA ASN A 358 2.76 -24.03 -81.73
C ASN A 358 2.97 -23.08 -80.56
N LEU A 359 2.14 -22.01 -80.43
CA LEU A 359 1.94 -21.38 -79.17
C LEU A 359 1.15 -22.33 -78.29
N LYS A 360 1.84 -23.06 -77.43
CA LYS A 360 1.14 -23.77 -76.36
C LYS A 360 0.13 -22.81 -75.78
N SER A 361 -1.12 -23.23 -75.89
CA SER A 361 -2.25 -22.40 -75.48
C SER A 361 -2.06 -21.95 -74.01
N ASN A 362 -2.59 -20.83 -73.66
CA ASN A 362 -2.70 -20.42 -72.27
C ASN A 362 -3.26 -21.51 -71.35
N ASP A 363 -3.95 -22.48 -71.93
CA ASP A 363 -4.52 -23.65 -71.22
C ASP A 363 -3.47 -24.70 -70.88
N ASP A 364 -2.40 -24.86 -71.67
CA ASP A 364 -1.28 -25.73 -71.33
C ASP A 364 -0.49 -25.16 -70.14
N ILE A 365 -0.32 -23.83 -70.10
CA ILE A 365 0.34 -23.11 -69.00
C ILE A 365 -0.52 -23.20 -67.71
N LYS A 366 -1.83 -22.98 -67.83
CA LYS A 366 -2.78 -23.18 -66.75
C LYS A 366 -2.79 -24.61 -66.22
N THR A 367 -2.68 -25.58 -67.13
CA THR A 367 -2.63 -27.01 -66.76
C THR A 367 -1.34 -27.33 -65.99
N GLN A 368 -0.20 -26.75 -66.39
CA GLN A 368 1.06 -26.88 -65.64
C GLN A 368 1.00 -26.20 -64.24
N LEU A 369 0.43 -25.01 -64.16
CA LEU A 369 0.22 -24.30 -62.90
C LEU A 369 -0.77 -25.10 -62.01
N LYS A 370 -1.83 -25.66 -62.58
CA LYS A 370 -2.74 -26.51 -61.86
C LYS A 370 -2.06 -27.77 -61.37
N SER A 371 -1.24 -28.44 -62.20
CA SER A 371 -0.45 -29.61 -61.81
C SER A 371 0.52 -29.32 -60.68
N ILE A 372 1.13 -28.14 -60.67
CA ILE A 372 1.98 -27.67 -59.56
C ILE A 372 1.17 -27.45 -58.30
N ASN A 373 0.05 -26.75 -58.38
CA ASN A 373 -0.85 -26.54 -57.25
C ASN A 373 -1.43 -27.88 -56.71
N ASP A 374 -1.83 -28.79 -57.61
CA ASP A 374 -2.38 -30.10 -57.22
C ASP A 374 -1.30 -30.98 -56.54
N LYS A 375 -0.03 -30.86 -56.95
CA LYS A 375 1.09 -31.54 -56.25
C LYS A 375 1.32 -30.98 -54.86
N PHE A 376 1.09 -29.73 -54.61
CA PHE A 376 1.23 -29.12 -53.29
C PHE A 376 -0.07 -29.30 -52.46
N ALA A 377 -1.26 -29.29 -53.04
CA ALA A 377 -2.53 -29.54 -52.36
C ALA A 377 -2.67 -31.01 -51.91
N ASN A 378 -2.16 -31.97 -52.70
CA ASN A 378 -2.16 -33.38 -52.33
C ASN A 378 -1.08 -33.78 -51.30
N ASN A 379 -0.15 -32.86 -50.92
CA ASN A 379 0.72 -32.99 -49.76
C ASN A 379 0.08 -32.43 -48.48
N THR A 380 -1.20 -32.03 -48.52
CA THR A 380 -1.94 -31.74 -47.32
C THR A 380 -2.29 -33.02 -46.59
N PHE A 381 -1.76 -33.14 -45.46
CA PHE A 381 -1.97 -34.00 -44.31
C PHE A 381 -3.30 -34.76 -44.28
N VAL A 382 -3.20 -36.04 -44.10
CA VAL A 382 -4.24 -36.86 -43.55
C VAL A 382 -4.43 -36.44 -42.11
N GLU A 383 -5.50 -35.74 -41.81
CA GLU A 383 -5.96 -35.55 -40.44
C GLU A 383 -6.22 -36.92 -39.82
N CYS A 384 -5.49 -37.19 -38.74
CA CYS A 384 -5.90 -38.23 -37.77
C CYS A 384 -6.56 -37.56 -36.58
#